data_a83e9bbd39398c652e2ee7e15a972c70
#
_entry.id   a83e9bbd39398c652e2ee7e15a972c70
#
_cell.length_a   1.000
_cell.length_b   1.000
_cell.length_c   1.000
_cell.angle_alpha   90.00
_cell.angle_beta   90.00
_cell.angle_gamma   90.00
#
_symmetry.space_group_name_H-M   'P 1'
#
loop_
_entity.id
_entity.type
_entity.pdbx_description
1 polymer ?
#
loop_
_entity_poly.entity_id
_entity_poly.type
_entity_poly.pdbx_seq_one_letter_code
_entity_poly.pdbx_strand_id
1 'polypeptide(L)'
;MTHMTHTESEASEAKTFSEGSSVSVFHVPSLPDIAEESVTVPDDGILIRALDLSNADTLISDFSGLSPDIDVISRLAVPVLKCDDSPEVLIYHTHATESYADGDTYEDGHVFLSDDDESNMIAIGNAVAEILEANGIGVIHDTFHHNAESYNKAYSSSRRSAVKTLSQYSGIKLVIDIHRDAVSIDGSQRKPLTYINEKPTAQLMLVAGSNHNGWQNNLACSLALQRAMNEMYPTLARPIYFSKGEYNQSLSGGSILIEVGAAGNTAEEAKRAAVCAANAICRAFTRRGRQTAPDR
;
A
#
# COMPACT_ATOMS: atom_id res chain seq x y z
N MET A 1 34.68 -16.24 -60.82
CA MET A 1 33.41 -15.59 -61.17
C MET A 1 32.69 -15.33 -59.81
N THR A 2 32.96 -14.23 -59.22
CA THR A 2 32.29 -12.93 -59.14
C THR A 2 30.84 -13.04 -58.71
N HIS A 3 30.53 -12.55 -57.52
CA HIS A 3 29.66 -11.42 -57.22
C HIS A 3 29.51 -11.25 -55.72
N MET A 4 30.00 -10.25 -55.24
CA MET A 4 29.59 -8.86 -54.93
C MET A 4 28.39 -8.74 -54.01
N THR A 5 28.72 -8.26 -52.83
CA THR A 5 27.93 -7.76 -51.73
C THR A 5 27.22 -6.44 -52.04
N HIS A 6 26.01 -6.24 -51.57
CA HIS A 6 25.49 -4.92 -51.25
C HIS A 6 24.86 -4.90 -49.86
N THR A 7 25.47 -4.14 -49.01
CA THR A 7 24.93 -3.66 -47.76
C THR A 7 24.15 -2.39 -48.05
N GLU A 8 22.89 -2.33 -47.65
CA GLU A 8 22.19 -1.06 -47.48
C GLU A 8 21.83 -0.91 -45.99
N SER A 9 22.34 0.17 -45.41
CA SER A 9 22.05 0.65 -44.10
C SER A 9 20.77 1.48 -44.17
N GLU A 10 19.70 1.05 -43.49
CA GLU A 10 18.56 1.94 -43.21
C GLU A 10 18.81 2.67 -41.91
N ALA A 11 18.96 3.97 -42.04
CA ALA A 11 18.98 4.90 -40.93
C ALA A 11 17.56 5.04 -40.34
N SER A 12 17.40 4.64 -39.10
CA SER A 12 16.18 4.89 -38.32
C SER A 12 16.11 6.38 -37.94
N GLU A 13 15.14 7.09 -38.50
CA GLU A 13 14.80 8.46 -38.12
C GLU A 13 14.33 8.53 -36.66
N ALA A 14 15.09 9.25 -35.83
CA ALA A 14 14.69 9.63 -34.51
C ALA A 14 13.55 10.64 -34.62
N LYS A 15 12.33 10.25 -34.25
CA LYS A 15 11.23 11.17 -34.02
C LYS A 15 11.49 12.00 -32.74
N THR A 16 11.82 13.25 -32.96
CA THR A 16 11.82 14.27 -31.92
C THR A 16 10.39 14.47 -31.42
N PHE A 17 10.11 14.08 -30.17
CA PHE A 17 8.89 14.47 -29.47
C PHE A 17 9.01 15.93 -29.03
N SER A 18 8.08 16.76 -29.47
CA SER A 18 7.96 18.17 -29.09
C SER A 18 7.65 18.29 -27.60
N GLU A 19 8.44 19.10 -26.89
CA GLU A 19 8.15 19.60 -25.56
C GLU A 19 6.81 20.36 -25.58
N GLY A 20 5.85 19.94 -24.74
CA GLY A 20 4.60 20.68 -24.59
C GLY A 20 3.49 19.93 -23.87
N SER A 21 3.78 19.25 -22.76
CA SER A 21 2.79 18.91 -21.75
C SER A 21 3.44 19.03 -20.40
N SER A 22 3.05 20.06 -19.64
CA SER A 22 3.39 20.17 -18.24
C SER A 22 2.69 19.03 -17.49
N VAL A 23 3.38 17.92 -17.35
CA VAL A 23 3.01 16.85 -16.41
C VAL A 23 3.05 17.51 -15.05
N SER A 24 1.90 17.74 -14.41
CA SER A 24 1.88 18.11 -13.00
C SER A 24 2.38 16.90 -12.23
N VAL A 25 3.69 16.90 -11.97
CA VAL A 25 4.33 15.91 -11.12
C VAL A 25 3.70 16.06 -9.75
N PHE A 26 3.05 15.00 -9.21
CA PHE A 26 2.79 14.96 -7.79
C PHE A 26 4.10 15.29 -7.09
N HIS A 27 4.05 16.14 -6.06
CA HIS A 27 5.21 16.37 -5.23
C HIS A 27 5.53 15.03 -4.55
N VAL A 28 6.45 14.28 -5.13
CA VAL A 28 7.05 13.12 -4.48
C VAL A 28 8.15 13.72 -3.62
N PRO A 29 7.98 13.81 -2.28
CA PRO A 29 9.07 14.20 -1.42
C PRO A 29 10.22 13.22 -1.73
N SER A 30 11.44 13.72 -1.85
CA SER A 30 12.59 12.83 -1.87
C SER A 30 12.48 11.92 -0.66
N LEU A 31 12.55 10.60 -0.89
CA LEU A 31 12.64 9.65 0.22
C LEU A 31 13.66 10.18 1.22
N PRO A 32 13.37 10.19 2.54
CA PRO A 32 14.29 10.71 3.52
C PRO A 32 15.68 10.13 3.28
N ASP A 33 16.73 10.96 3.36
CA ASP A 33 18.11 10.51 3.28
C ASP A 33 18.42 9.65 4.51
N ILE A 34 18.13 8.36 4.38
CA ILE A 34 18.46 7.37 5.38
C ILE A 34 19.86 6.89 5.04
N ALA A 35 20.75 6.96 6.04
CA ALA A 35 22.13 6.51 5.91
C ALA A 35 22.16 5.12 5.21
N GLU A 36 23.03 5.00 4.19
CA GLU A 36 23.27 3.75 3.50
C GLU A 36 23.87 2.74 4.49
N GLU A 37 23.04 1.99 5.20
CA GLU A 37 23.49 0.74 5.78
C GLU A 37 23.57 -0.26 4.64
N SER A 38 24.73 -0.87 4.47
CA SER A 38 24.94 -1.96 3.52
C SER A 38 24.04 -3.12 3.93
N VAL A 39 22.88 -3.26 3.28
CA VAL A 39 21.98 -4.37 3.51
C VAL A 39 22.61 -5.61 2.91
N THR A 40 23.32 -6.39 3.72
CA THR A 40 23.60 -7.77 3.40
C THR A 40 22.27 -8.52 3.47
N VAL A 41 21.72 -8.86 2.31
CA VAL A 41 20.54 -9.73 2.22
C VAL A 41 20.95 -11.10 2.78
N PRO A 42 20.40 -11.55 3.92
CA PRO A 42 20.72 -12.86 4.44
C PRO A 42 20.32 -13.95 3.44
N ASP A 43 21.20 -14.88 3.14
CA ASP A 43 20.93 -16.04 2.26
C ASP A 43 20.22 -17.18 3.03
N ASP A 44 19.52 -16.85 4.12
CA ASP A 44 18.95 -17.80 5.08
C ASP A 44 17.46 -18.12 4.83
N GLY A 45 16.91 -17.74 3.68
CA GLY A 45 15.52 -18.03 3.31
C GLY A 45 14.46 -17.17 4.02
N ILE A 46 14.85 -16.15 4.77
CA ILE A 46 13.95 -15.20 5.44
C ILE A 46 13.29 -14.27 4.43
N LEU A 47 13.96 -14.01 3.31
CA LEU A 47 13.50 -13.09 2.28
C LEU A 47 12.37 -13.67 1.42
N ILE A 48 11.26 -12.96 1.32
CA ILE A 48 10.25 -13.20 0.29
C ILE A 48 10.56 -12.28 -0.89
N ARG A 49 10.91 -12.88 -2.03
CA ARG A 49 11.19 -12.10 -3.25
C ARG A 49 9.92 -11.45 -3.79
N ALA A 50 10.05 -10.22 -4.22
CA ALA A 50 8.98 -9.48 -4.86
C ALA A 50 8.57 -10.14 -6.19
N LEU A 51 7.27 -10.15 -6.46
CA LEU A 51 6.73 -10.43 -7.78
C LEU A 51 6.76 -9.13 -8.59
N ASP A 52 7.21 -9.21 -9.84
CA ASP A 52 7.11 -8.08 -10.77
C ASP A 52 5.71 -8.10 -11.41
N LEU A 53 4.89 -7.11 -11.04
CA LEU A 53 3.52 -6.95 -11.53
C LEU A 53 3.38 -5.90 -12.63
N SER A 54 4.48 -5.45 -13.26
CA SER A 54 4.46 -4.44 -14.32
C SER A 54 3.56 -4.80 -15.51
N ASN A 55 3.37 -6.09 -15.77
CA ASN A 55 2.51 -6.62 -16.83
C ASN A 55 1.16 -7.14 -16.33
N ALA A 56 0.84 -6.99 -15.04
CA ALA A 56 -0.40 -7.43 -14.44
C ALA A 56 -1.23 -6.22 -13.98
N ASP A 57 -2.48 -6.13 -14.42
CA ASP A 57 -3.38 -5.08 -13.93
C ASP A 57 -3.65 -5.25 -12.44
N THR A 58 -3.97 -6.49 -12.02
CA THR A 58 -4.25 -6.84 -10.62
C THR A 58 -3.96 -8.31 -10.37
N LEU A 59 -3.62 -8.64 -9.12
CA LEU A 59 -3.41 -10.01 -8.69
C LEU A 59 -4.11 -10.24 -7.34
N ILE A 60 -4.92 -11.30 -7.25
CA ILE A 60 -5.73 -11.64 -6.08
C ILE A 60 -5.49 -13.08 -5.67
N SER A 61 -5.32 -13.29 -4.36
CA SER A 61 -5.39 -14.60 -3.72
C SER A 61 -6.76 -14.74 -3.07
N ASP A 62 -7.68 -15.48 -3.72
CA ASP A 62 -9.07 -15.63 -3.25
C ASP A 62 -9.23 -16.80 -2.29
N PHE A 63 -9.45 -16.49 -1.02
CA PHE A 63 -9.80 -17.39 0.07
C PHE A 63 -11.26 -17.18 0.57
N SER A 64 -12.02 -16.30 -0.10
CA SER A 64 -13.41 -16.00 0.27
C SER A 64 -14.37 -17.15 -0.09
N GLY A 65 -14.03 -17.90 -1.13
CA GLY A 65 -14.88 -18.92 -1.72
C GLY A 65 -16.00 -18.36 -2.58
N LEU A 66 -15.96 -17.05 -2.94
CA LEU A 66 -17.00 -16.40 -3.74
C LEU A 66 -16.68 -16.36 -5.24
N SER A 67 -15.41 -16.52 -5.63
CA SER A 67 -14.93 -16.42 -7.03
C SER A 67 -15.49 -15.18 -7.75
N PRO A 68 -15.17 -13.96 -7.26
CA PRO A 68 -15.75 -12.73 -7.78
C PRO A 68 -15.36 -12.47 -9.24
N ASP A 69 -16.27 -11.87 -10.01
CA ASP A 69 -15.96 -11.35 -11.33
C ASP A 69 -15.17 -10.04 -11.19
N ILE A 70 -13.85 -10.14 -11.34
CA ILE A 70 -12.92 -9.04 -11.14
C ILE A 70 -13.11 -7.94 -12.18
N ASP A 71 -13.44 -8.29 -13.41
CA ASP A 71 -13.70 -7.32 -14.48
C ASP A 71 -14.93 -6.47 -14.17
N VAL A 72 -15.97 -7.06 -13.61
CA VAL A 72 -17.17 -6.33 -13.17
C VAL A 72 -16.85 -5.45 -11.98
N ILE A 73 -16.16 -5.99 -10.95
CA ILE A 73 -15.85 -5.24 -9.74
C ILE A 73 -14.89 -4.07 -10.01
N SER A 74 -13.90 -4.26 -10.86
CA SER A 74 -12.93 -3.21 -11.21
C SER A 74 -13.54 -1.97 -11.90
N ARG A 75 -14.77 -2.10 -12.41
CA ARG A 75 -15.54 -0.99 -13.03
C ARG A 75 -16.44 -0.25 -12.06
N LEU A 76 -16.56 -0.72 -10.81
CA LEU A 76 -17.33 -0.01 -9.80
C LEU A 76 -16.69 1.36 -9.50
N ALA A 77 -17.53 2.33 -9.16
CA ALA A 77 -17.06 3.65 -8.79
C ALA A 77 -16.29 3.59 -7.46
N VAL A 78 -15.10 4.16 -7.44
CA VAL A 78 -14.31 4.33 -6.21
C VAL A 78 -14.28 5.80 -5.79
N PRO A 79 -14.01 6.11 -4.51
CA PRO A 79 -13.92 7.46 -4.00
C PRO A 79 -13.06 8.37 -4.87
N VAL A 80 -13.43 9.68 -4.92
CA VAL A 80 -12.60 10.74 -5.52
C VAL A 80 -12.38 11.80 -4.46
N LEU A 81 -11.12 11.98 -4.07
CA LEU A 81 -10.67 12.98 -3.10
C LEU A 81 -10.49 14.33 -3.79
N LYS A 82 -10.81 15.44 -3.07
CA LYS A 82 -10.88 16.78 -3.66
C LYS A 82 -9.55 17.54 -3.64
N CYS A 83 -8.67 17.23 -2.69
CA CYS A 83 -7.43 17.98 -2.46
C CYS A 83 -7.68 19.46 -2.12
N ASP A 84 -8.55 19.72 -1.15
CA ASP A 84 -8.93 21.05 -0.66
C ASP A 84 -8.75 21.20 0.88
N ASP A 85 -7.86 20.36 1.45
CA ASP A 85 -7.53 20.24 2.86
C ASP A 85 -8.72 19.85 3.77
N SER A 86 -9.91 19.63 3.22
CA SER A 86 -11.05 19.13 4.00
C SER A 86 -10.83 17.66 4.38
N PRO A 87 -11.21 17.23 5.61
CA PRO A 87 -11.06 15.85 6.03
C PRO A 87 -11.83 14.88 5.14
N GLU A 88 -11.12 14.10 4.33
CA GLU A 88 -11.69 13.11 3.43
C GLU A 88 -11.12 11.69 3.66
N VAL A 89 -10.06 11.57 4.47
CA VAL A 89 -9.42 10.29 4.80
C VAL A 89 -9.40 10.11 6.31
N LEU A 90 -9.78 8.93 6.78
CA LEU A 90 -9.53 8.45 8.13
C LEU A 90 -8.45 7.37 8.08
N ILE A 91 -7.37 7.56 8.82
CA ILE A 91 -6.38 6.53 9.11
C ILE A 91 -6.56 6.09 10.57
N TYR A 92 -6.55 4.80 10.82
CA TYR A 92 -6.55 4.22 12.16
C TYR A 92 -5.78 2.89 12.16
N HIS A 93 -5.57 2.33 13.35
CA HIS A 93 -4.79 1.11 13.55
C HIS A 93 -5.53 0.20 14.53
N THR A 94 -6.15 -0.87 14.02
CA THR A 94 -6.77 -1.87 14.91
C THR A 94 -5.74 -2.47 15.87
N HIS A 95 -4.51 -2.68 15.39
CA HIS A 95 -3.38 -3.18 16.18
C HIS A 95 -2.23 -2.17 16.21
N ALA A 96 -2.46 -1.01 16.84
CA ALA A 96 -1.53 0.13 16.88
C ALA A 96 -0.13 -0.24 17.39
N THR A 97 -0.04 -1.19 18.34
CA THR A 97 1.24 -1.59 18.95
C THR A 97 2.05 -2.57 18.08
N GLU A 98 1.54 -3.03 16.95
CA GLU A 98 2.36 -3.80 16.02
C GLU A 98 3.62 -3.02 15.62
N SER A 99 4.77 -3.72 15.57
CA SER A 99 6.06 -3.13 15.27
C SER A 99 6.91 -4.09 14.42
N TYR A 100 8.12 -3.69 14.11
CA TYR A 100 9.03 -4.39 13.20
C TYR A 100 10.27 -4.87 13.92
N ALA A 101 11.04 -5.73 13.25
CA ALA A 101 12.32 -6.22 13.76
C ALA A 101 13.35 -5.08 13.84
N ASP A 102 14.21 -5.13 14.87
CA ASP A 102 15.35 -4.25 15.04
C ASP A 102 16.59 -4.85 14.36
N GLY A 103 16.55 -5.02 13.03
CA GLY A 103 17.65 -5.59 12.26
C GLY A 103 17.33 -6.95 11.64
N ASP A 104 18.39 -7.68 11.21
CA ASP A 104 18.24 -8.89 10.41
C ASP A 104 18.23 -10.18 11.22
N THR A 105 18.34 -10.12 12.55
CA THR A 105 18.35 -11.30 13.44
C THR A 105 17.22 -11.21 14.45
N TYR A 106 16.37 -12.24 14.49
CA TYR A 106 15.30 -12.36 15.49
C TYR A 106 15.20 -13.81 15.98
N GLU A 107 14.80 -13.94 17.25
CA GLU A 107 14.53 -15.25 17.82
C GLU A 107 13.21 -15.81 17.28
N ASP A 108 13.15 -17.11 17.06
CA ASP A 108 11.93 -17.80 16.63
C ASP A 108 10.78 -17.54 17.63
N GLY A 109 9.60 -17.20 17.10
CA GLY A 109 8.41 -16.94 17.88
C GLY A 109 8.35 -15.55 18.53
N HIS A 110 9.31 -14.66 18.28
CA HIS A 110 9.24 -13.28 18.78
C HIS A 110 8.08 -12.52 18.16
N VAL A 111 7.29 -11.85 19.01
CA VAL A 111 6.20 -10.97 18.59
C VAL A 111 6.67 -9.54 18.75
N PHE A 112 6.89 -8.85 17.63
CA PHE A 112 7.31 -7.45 17.65
C PHE A 112 6.12 -6.55 17.98
N LEU A 113 6.11 -5.99 19.17
CA LEU A 113 5.13 -5.02 19.67
C LEU A 113 5.86 -3.87 20.36
N SER A 114 5.36 -2.66 20.20
CA SER A 114 5.90 -1.46 20.84
C SER A 114 4.77 -0.52 21.25
N ASP A 115 4.83 0.02 22.47
CA ASP A 115 3.96 1.11 22.92
C ASP A 115 4.52 2.49 22.51
N ASP A 116 5.70 2.55 21.91
CA ASP A 116 6.32 3.75 21.39
C ASP A 116 5.79 4.10 19.99
N ASP A 117 5.12 5.25 19.89
CA ASP A 117 4.48 5.72 18.66
C ASP A 117 5.45 6.05 17.53
N GLU A 118 6.74 6.17 17.81
CA GLU A 118 7.79 6.37 16.80
C GLU A 118 8.27 5.06 16.15
N SER A 119 7.90 3.91 16.75
CA SER A 119 8.37 2.58 16.32
C SER A 119 7.25 1.58 15.99
N ASN A 120 5.98 1.97 16.13
CA ASN A 120 4.82 1.12 15.90
C ASN A 120 4.01 1.56 14.66
N MET A 121 2.78 1.06 14.50
CA MET A 121 1.92 1.40 13.35
C MET A 121 1.56 2.88 13.27
N ILE A 122 1.57 3.61 14.38
CA ILE A 122 1.31 5.05 14.38
C ILE A 122 2.38 5.80 13.60
N ALA A 123 3.67 5.43 13.73
CA ALA A 123 4.73 6.01 12.91
C ALA A 123 4.48 5.78 11.40
N ILE A 124 3.98 4.63 11.04
CA ILE A 124 3.65 4.28 9.64
C ILE A 124 2.45 5.11 9.16
N GLY A 125 1.41 5.24 9.98
CA GLY A 125 0.26 6.10 9.71
C GLY A 125 0.64 7.58 9.55
N ASN A 126 1.55 8.09 10.39
CA ASN A 126 2.09 9.45 10.29
C ASN A 126 2.78 9.66 8.93
N ALA A 127 3.62 8.72 8.48
CA ALA A 127 4.28 8.81 7.19
C ALA A 127 3.30 8.82 6.01
N VAL A 128 2.19 8.08 6.11
CA VAL A 128 1.12 8.13 5.09
C VAL A 128 0.38 9.47 5.16
N ALA A 129 -0.02 9.92 6.34
CA ALA A 129 -0.76 11.17 6.55
C ALA A 129 0.01 12.38 6.01
N GLU A 130 1.30 12.49 6.33
CA GLU A 130 2.18 13.57 5.89
C GLU A 130 2.17 13.73 4.35
N ILE A 131 2.27 12.64 3.61
CA ILE A 131 2.25 12.68 2.14
C ILE A 131 0.88 13.06 1.60
N LEU A 132 -0.20 12.54 2.19
CA LEU A 132 -1.56 12.89 1.78
C LEU A 132 -1.84 14.37 2.01
N GLU A 133 -1.49 14.90 3.18
CA GLU A 133 -1.66 16.31 3.54
C GLU A 133 -0.80 17.22 2.67
N ALA A 134 0.45 16.85 2.36
CA ALA A 134 1.30 17.58 1.43
C ALA A 134 0.70 17.66 0.01
N ASN A 135 -0.22 16.75 -0.34
CA ASN A 135 -0.98 16.77 -1.59
C ASN A 135 -2.37 17.42 -1.45
N GLY A 136 -2.64 18.10 -0.33
CA GLY A 136 -3.89 18.81 -0.07
C GLY A 136 -5.06 17.89 0.30
N ILE A 137 -4.81 16.67 0.73
CA ILE A 137 -5.82 15.72 1.16
C ILE A 137 -5.91 15.79 2.68
N GLY A 138 -7.04 16.30 3.23
CA GLY A 138 -7.23 16.37 4.66
C GLY A 138 -7.37 14.97 5.29
N VAL A 139 -6.59 14.71 6.33
CA VAL A 139 -6.54 13.43 7.03
C VAL A 139 -6.96 13.59 8.49
N ILE A 140 -7.75 12.67 9.00
CA ILE A 140 -7.92 12.42 10.43
C ILE A 140 -7.14 11.15 10.75
N HIS A 141 -6.12 11.25 11.60
CA HIS A 141 -5.34 10.10 12.05
C HIS A 141 -5.70 9.76 13.49
N ASP A 142 -6.32 8.60 13.70
CA ASP A 142 -6.64 8.07 15.02
C ASP A 142 -5.42 7.29 15.56
N THR A 143 -4.73 7.87 16.52
CA THR A 143 -3.52 7.31 17.14
C THR A 143 -3.80 6.56 18.44
N PHE A 144 -5.06 6.21 18.72
CA PHE A 144 -5.40 5.47 19.91
C PHE A 144 -4.96 4.00 19.81
N HIS A 145 -4.37 3.48 20.89
CA HIS A 145 -3.92 2.07 20.98
C HIS A 145 -5.11 1.13 21.25
N HIS A 146 -5.87 0.78 20.23
CA HIS A 146 -7.09 -0.02 20.32
C HIS A 146 -6.89 -1.43 20.86
N ASN A 147 -5.69 -1.97 20.77
CA ASN A 147 -5.30 -3.29 21.25
C ASN A 147 -4.63 -3.29 22.64
N ALA A 148 -4.42 -2.11 23.27
CA ALA A 148 -3.73 -2.00 24.56
C ALA A 148 -4.43 -2.76 25.69
N GLU A 149 -5.76 -2.73 25.75
CA GLU A 149 -6.51 -3.47 26.79
C GLU A 149 -6.63 -4.97 26.46
N SER A 150 -6.79 -5.32 25.18
CA SER A 150 -6.97 -6.70 24.73
C SER A 150 -6.85 -6.81 23.22
N TYR A 151 -5.96 -7.66 22.76
CA TYR A 151 -5.80 -7.97 21.35
C TYR A 151 -7.13 -8.44 20.70
N ASN A 152 -7.87 -9.32 21.39
CA ASN A 152 -9.13 -9.86 20.89
C ASN A 152 -10.29 -8.82 20.81
N LYS A 153 -10.18 -7.69 21.49
CA LYS A 153 -11.16 -6.61 21.48
C LYS A 153 -10.78 -5.46 20.56
N ALA A 154 -9.62 -5.51 19.95
CA ALA A 154 -9.07 -4.43 19.14
C ALA A 154 -10.02 -3.99 18.00
N TYR A 155 -10.56 -4.93 17.21
CA TYR A 155 -11.53 -4.61 16.16
C TYR A 155 -12.80 -3.92 16.69
N SER A 156 -13.32 -4.33 17.84
CA SER A 156 -14.50 -3.67 18.40
C SER A 156 -14.17 -2.30 18.99
N SER A 157 -12.96 -2.10 19.47
CA SER A 157 -12.46 -0.80 19.97
C SER A 157 -12.26 0.18 18.80
N SER A 158 -11.50 -0.20 17.79
CA SER A 158 -11.23 0.62 16.60
C SER A 158 -12.51 0.96 15.85
N ARG A 159 -13.46 0.01 15.74
CA ARG A 159 -14.78 0.26 15.14
C ARG A 159 -15.54 1.38 15.87
N ARG A 160 -15.56 1.38 17.21
CA ARG A 160 -16.25 2.44 17.96
C ARG A 160 -15.64 3.81 17.71
N SER A 161 -14.31 3.90 17.69
CA SER A 161 -13.60 5.14 17.38
C SER A 161 -13.89 5.61 15.97
N ALA A 162 -13.75 4.73 14.98
CA ALA A 162 -14.01 5.04 13.58
C ALA A 162 -15.45 5.50 13.35
N VAL A 163 -16.46 4.83 13.93
CA VAL A 163 -17.87 5.25 13.85
C VAL A 163 -18.06 6.67 14.42
N LYS A 164 -17.43 6.97 15.58
CA LYS A 164 -17.49 8.30 16.18
C LYS A 164 -16.88 9.34 15.24
N THR A 165 -15.71 9.08 14.68
CA THR A 165 -15.02 9.99 13.73
C THR A 165 -15.85 10.21 12.46
N LEU A 166 -16.38 9.14 11.87
CA LEU A 166 -17.24 9.22 10.68
C LEU A 166 -18.53 10.01 10.94
N SER A 167 -19.06 9.97 12.18
CA SER A 167 -20.24 10.79 12.54
C SER A 167 -19.91 12.29 12.69
N GLN A 168 -18.66 12.63 13.02
CA GLN A 168 -18.18 14.01 13.16
C GLN A 168 -17.75 14.62 11.81
N TYR A 169 -17.19 13.80 10.94
CA TYR A 169 -16.60 14.21 9.67
C TYR A 169 -17.29 13.50 8.49
N SER A 170 -18.46 13.98 8.11
CA SER A 170 -19.25 13.36 7.02
C SER A 170 -18.61 13.44 5.64
N GLY A 171 -17.53 14.22 5.50
CA GLY A 171 -16.73 14.34 4.27
C GLY A 171 -15.78 13.16 4.03
N ILE A 172 -15.52 12.32 5.03
CA ILE A 172 -14.61 11.17 4.91
C ILE A 172 -15.16 10.17 3.89
N LYS A 173 -14.34 9.81 2.92
CA LYS A 173 -14.64 8.91 1.82
C LYS A 173 -13.77 7.66 1.81
N LEU A 174 -12.54 7.78 2.33
CA LEU A 174 -11.58 6.70 2.42
C LEU A 174 -11.26 6.42 3.88
N VAL A 175 -11.33 5.16 4.28
CA VAL A 175 -11.09 4.69 5.65
C VAL A 175 -10.00 3.63 5.58
N ILE A 176 -8.84 3.89 6.19
CA ILE A 176 -7.65 3.05 6.04
C ILE A 176 -7.26 2.49 7.40
N ASP A 177 -7.30 1.16 7.53
CA ASP A 177 -6.72 0.43 8.65
C ASP A 177 -5.31 -0.01 8.28
N ILE A 178 -4.28 0.53 8.95
CA ILE A 178 -2.88 0.21 8.65
C ILE A 178 -2.35 -0.78 9.67
N HIS A 179 -1.83 -1.89 9.16
CA HIS A 179 -1.28 -3.03 9.87
C HIS A 179 0.10 -3.40 9.34
N ARG A 180 0.73 -4.38 9.96
CA ARG A 180 1.81 -5.17 9.39
C ARG A 180 1.46 -6.65 9.43
N ASP A 181 1.84 -7.39 8.40
CA ASP A 181 1.56 -8.83 8.28
C ASP A 181 2.39 -9.67 9.29
N ALA A 182 1.91 -10.85 9.60
CA ALA A 182 2.58 -11.83 10.46
C ALA A 182 2.95 -13.08 9.65
N VAL A 183 3.89 -12.93 8.73
CA VAL A 183 4.32 -14.03 7.86
C VAL A 183 5.39 -14.83 8.55
N SER A 184 5.12 -16.09 8.90
CA SER A 184 6.14 -17.03 9.35
C SER A 184 6.06 -18.35 8.57
N ILE A 185 7.21 -18.97 8.33
CA ILE A 185 7.32 -20.30 7.72
C ILE A 185 8.24 -21.11 8.62
N ASP A 186 7.79 -22.27 9.06
CA ASP A 186 8.53 -23.15 9.97
C ASP A 186 8.99 -22.46 11.27
N GLY A 187 8.18 -21.53 11.79
CA GLY A 187 8.48 -20.76 12.99
C GLY A 187 9.33 -19.50 12.76
N SER A 188 9.96 -19.37 11.61
CA SER A 188 10.80 -18.22 11.28
C SER A 188 10.00 -17.09 10.62
N GLN A 189 10.15 -15.87 11.10
CA GLN A 189 9.53 -14.68 10.51
C GLN A 189 10.04 -14.49 9.07
N ARG A 190 9.19 -13.95 8.22
CA ARG A 190 9.54 -13.65 6.82
C ARG A 190 9.53 -12.15 6.58
N LYS A 191 10.38 -11.74 5.64
CA LYS A 191 10.62 -10.35 5.26
C LYS A 191 10.21 -10.14 3.80
N PRO A 192 8.94 -9.73 3.53
CA PRO A 192 8.54 -9.36 2.17
C PRO A 192 9.26 -8.06 1.77
N LEU A 193 10.19 -8.15 0.82
CA LEU A 193 11.10 -7.08 0.45
C LEU A 193 11.16 -6.87 -1.06
N THR A 194 11.26 -5.62 -1.45
CA THR A 194 11.60 -5.15 -2.79
C THR A 194 12.61 -4.02 -2.72
N TYR A 195 13.06 -3.53 -3.87
CA TYR A 195 13.93 -2.37 -3.99
C TYR A 195 13.25 -1.30 -4.83
N ILE A 196 13.04 -0.12 -4.22
CA ILE A 196 12.50 1.06 -4.89
C ILE A 196 13.57 2.14 -4.89
N ASN A 197 13.99 2.59 -6.07
CA ASN A 197 15.11 3.52 -6.25
C ASN A 197 16.37 3.03 -5.51
N GLU A 198 16.69 1.73 -5.69
CA GLU A 198 17.86 1.06 -5.11
C GLU A 198 17.83 0.94 -3.56
N LYS A 199 16.73 1.34 -2.91
CA LYS A 199 16.57 1.24 -1.45
C LYS A 199 15.69 0.05 -1.08
N PRO A 200 16.08 -0.75 -0.07
CA PRO A 200 15.25 -1.84 0.42
C PRO A 200 13.93 -1.28 0.96
N THR A 201 12.82 -1.84 0.52
CA THR A 201 11.48 -1.36 0.81
C THR A 201 10.57 -2.54 1.10
N ALA A 202 9.81 -2.50 2.18
CA ALA A 202 8.85 -3.54 2.49
C ALA A 202 7.77 -3.63 1.39
N GLN A 203 7.29 -4.84 1.09
CA GLN A 203 6.15 -4.98 0.18
C GLN A 203 4.83 -4.71 0.90
N LEU A 204 3.85 -4.25 0.15
CA LEU A 204 2.49 -3.98 0.62
C LEU A 204 1.55 -5.12 0.25
N MET A 205 0.63 -5.46 1.14
CA MET A 205 -0.49 -6.34 0.84
C MET A 205 -1.80 -5.66 1.20
N LEU A 206 -2.75 -5.70 0.29
CA LEU A 206 -4.11 -5.25 0.57
C LEU A 206 -4.95 -6.44 1.04
N VAL A 207 -5.73 -6.22 2.08
CA VAL A 207 -6.66 -7.23 2.61
C VAL A 207 -8.09 -6.78 2.34
N ALA A 208 -8.87 -7.64 1.70
CA ALA A 208 -10.27 -7.42 1.44
C ALA A 208 -11.12 -8.52 2.09
N GLY A 209 -12.14 -8.10 2.84
CA GLY A 209 -13.09 -8.99 3.50
C GLY A 209 -14.36 -9.15 2.69
N SER A 210 -14.97 -10.34 2.74
CA SER A 210 -16.21 -10.64 2.04
C SER A 210 -17.42 -10.80 2.96
N ASN A 211 -17.24 -10.76 4.27
CA ASN A 211 -18.30 -11.05 5.26
C ASN A 211 -19.08 -9.80 5.68
N HIS A 212 -19.47 -8.97 4.72
CA HIS A 212 -20.34 -7.81 4.96
C HIS A 212 -21.01 -7.37 3.66
N ASN A 213 -22.11 -6.61 3.80
CA ASN A 213 -22.78 -6.02 2.63
C ASN A 213 -21.90 -4.92 2.01
N GLY A 214 -21.79 -4.89 0.68
CA GLY A 214 -21.01 -3.89 -0.04
C GLY A 214 -19.52 -4.18 -0.13
N TRP A 215 -19.06 -5.39 0.21
CA TRP A 215 -17.66 -5.82 0.08
C TRP A 215 -17.09 -5.58 -1.34
N GLN A 216 -17.94 -5.61 -2.36
CA GLN A 216 -17.53 -5.34 -3.75
C GLN A 216 -16.93 -3.95 -3.92
N ASN A 217 -17.48 -2.93 -3.21
CA ASN A 217 -16.92 -1.56 -3.27
C ASN A 217 -15.55 -1.49 -2.62
N ASN A 218 -15.34 -2.19 -1.49
CA ASN A 218 -14.03 -2.24 -0.82
C ASN A 218 -13.00 -2.99 -1.66
N LEU A 219 -13.40 -4.11 -2.28
CA LEU A 219 -12.53 -4.82 -3.22
C LEU A 219 -12.22 -3.95 -4.44
N ALA A 220 -13.17 -3.18 -4.98
CA ALA A 220 -12.92 -2.23 -6.07
C ALA A 220 -11.89 -1.16 -5.68
N CYS A 221 -11.96 -0.64 -4.44
CA CYS A 221 -10.95 0.29 -3.92
C CYS A 221 -9.57 -0.37 -3.83
N SER A 222 -9.50 -1.60 -3.34
CA SER A 222 -8.25 -2.36 -3.26
C SER A 222 -7.66 -2.63 -4.66
N LEU A 223 -8.50 -3.00 -5.63
CA LEU A 223 -8.07 -3.17 -7.02
C LEU A 223 -7.54 -1.88 -7.65
N ALA A 224 -8.22 -0.75 -7.41
CA ALA A 224 -7.78 0.55 -7.91
C ALA A 224 -6.43 0.96 -7.29
N LEU A 225 -6.24 0.71 -6.00
CA LEU A 225 -4.99 1.02 -5.31
C LEU A 225 -3.86 0.09 -5.77
N GLN A 226 -4.11 -1.23 -5.90
CA GLN A 226 -3.09 -2.17 -6.41
C GLN A 226 -2.66 -1.80 -7.83
N ARG A 227 -3.59 -1.43 -8.71
CA ARG A 227 -3.28 -0.96 -10.07
C ARG A 227 -2.36 0.26 -10.02
N ALA A 228 -2.66 1.26 -9.19
CA ALA A 228 -1.80 2.43 -9.03
C ALA A 228 -0.42 2.07 -8.49
N MET A 229 -0.32 1.13 -7.54
CA MET A 229 0.96 0.62 -7.07
C MET A 229 1.74 -0.08 -8.18
N ASN A 230 1.10 -0.94 -8.96
CA ASN A 230 1.76 -1.68 -10.06
C ASN A 230 2.26 -0.73 -11.17
N GLU A 231 1.50 0.34 -11.46
CA GLU A 231 1.91 1.37 -12.42
C GLU A 231 3.13 2.17 -11.95
N MET A 232 3.21 2.50 -10.67
CA MET A 232 4.26 3.36 -10.10
C MET A 232 5.46 2.57 -9.60
N TYR A 233 5.21 1.39 -9.01
CA TYR A 233 6.18 0.57 -8.29
C TYR A 233 5.91 -0.92 -8.55
N PRO A 234 6.29 -1.48 -9.71
CA PRO A 234 5.85 -2.80 -10.19
C PRO A 234 6.09 -3.98 -9.25
N THR A 235 7.05 -3.87 -8.32
CA THR A 235 7.40 -4.93 -7.37
C THR A 235 6.92 -4.68 -5.95
N LEU A 236 6.18 -3.58 -5.71
CA LEU A 236 5.76 -3.16 -4.37
C LEU A 236 4.60 -4.00 -3.84
N ALA A 237 3.58 -4.23 -4.67
CA ALA A 237 2.36 -4.89 -4.23
C ALA A 237 2.51 -6.41 -4.22
N ARG A 238 2.02 -7.04 -3.16
CA ARG A 238 1.70 -8.47 -3.10
C ARG A 238 0.29 -8.70 -3.65
N PRO A 239 -0.10 -9.95 -3.97
CA PRO A 239 -1.50 -10.27 -4.31
C PRO A 239 -2.46 -9.78 -3.22
N ILE A 240 -3.61 -9.23 -3.61
CA ILE A 240 -4.67 -8.87 -2.66
C ILE A 240 -5.12 -10.14 -1.94
N TYR A 241 -5.14 -10.12 -0.60
CA TYR A 241 -5.67 -11.21 0.21
C TYR A 241 -7.18 -11.02 0.36
N PHE A 242 -7.98 -11.75 -0.43
CA PHE A 242 -9.43 -11.69 -0.36
C PHE A 242 -9.99 -12.88 0.44
N SER A 243 -10.63 -12.62 1.58
CA SER A 243 -11.01 -13.67 2.51
C SER A 243 -12.42 -13.49 3.12
N LYS A 244 -12.83 -14.45 3.96
CA LYS A 244 -14.12 -14.44 4.66
C LYS A 244 -14.20 -13.46 5.85
N GLY A 245 -13.17 -12.70 6.15
CA GLY A 245 -13.16 -11.70 7.22
C GLY A 245 -14.08 -10.51 6.94
N GLU A 246 -14.34 -9.68 7.96
CA GLU A 246 -15.03 -8.39 7.83
C GLU A 246 -14.04 -7.21 7.93
N TYR A 247 -13.06 -7.29 8.87
CA TYR A 247 -11.98 -6.31 9.06
C TYR A 247 -12.48 -4.86 9.22
N ASN A 248 -13.61 -4.65 9.88
CA ASN A 248 -14.29 -3.34 9.97
C ASN A 248 -14.59 -2.66 8.63
N GLN A 249 -14.46 -3.37 7.50
CA GLN A 249 -14.65 -2.78 6.17
C GLN A 249 -16.12 -2.45 5.86
N SER A 250 -17.06 -2.92 6.66
CA SER A 250 -18.47 -2.48 6.58
C SER A 250 -18.68 -1.01 7.05
N LEU A 251 -17.65 -0.33 7.58
CA LEU A 251 -17.70 1.07 7.99
C LEU A 251 -17.97 2.02 6.83
N SER A 252 -17.39 1.76 5.67
CA SER A 252 -17.52 2.60 4.46
C SER A 252 -17.31 1.77 3.20
N GLY A 253 -17.95 2.15 2.10
CA GLY A 253 -17.63 1.61 0.78
C GLY A 253 -16.22 1.95 0.27
N GLY A 254 -15.51 2.84 0.96
CA GLY A 254 -14.10 3.17 0.73
C GLY A 254 -13.16 2.65 1.82
N SER A 255 -13.54 1.61 2.57
CA SER A 255 -12.65 1.02 3.58
C SER A 255 -11.61 0.10 2.94
N ILE A 256 -10.34 0.25 3.34
CA ILE A 256 -9.19 -0.53 2.87
C ILE A 256 -8.37 -0.93 4.10
N LEU A 257 -7.85 -2.16 4.12
CA LEU A 257 -6.81 -2.59 5.06
C LEU A 257 -5.50 -2.78 4.29
N ILE A 258 -4.42 -2.21 4.83
CA ILE A 258 -3.09 -2.26 4.22
C ILE A 258 -2.12 -2.90 5.22
N GLU A 259 -1.54 -4.02 4.84
CA GLU A 259 -0.39 -4.60 5.51
C GLU A 259 0.88 -3.94 4.95
N VAL A 260 1.59 -3.20 5.77
CA VAL A 260 2.83 -2.53 5.41
C VAL A 260 4.00 -3.41 5.82
N GLY A 261 4.47 -4.25 4.90
CA GLY A 261 5.45 -5.27 5.20
C GLY A 261 4.94 -6.37 6.14
N ALA A 262 5.85 -6.99 6.84
CA ALA A 262 5.60 -7.99 7.86
C ALA A 262 6.52 -7.77 9.07
N ALA A 263 6.27 -8.48 10.17
CA ALA A 263 7.05 -8.40 11.40
C ALA A 263 8.57 -8.50 11.20
N GLY A 264 9.00 -9.25 10.19
CA GLY A 264 10.43 -9.42 9.86
C GLY A 264 11.06 -8.25 9.09
N ASN A 265 10.30 -7.28 8.62
CA ASN A 265 10.86 -6.07 8.01
C ASN A 265 11.43 -5.14 9.09
N THR A 266 12.29 -4.19 8.67
CA THR A 266 12.69 -3.09 9.54
C THR A 266 11.68 -1.94 9.45
N ALA A 267 11.64 -1.10 10.49
CA ALA A 267 10.80 0.10 10.50
C ALA A 267 11.12 1.04 9.32
N GLU A 268 12.38 1.12 8.91
CA GLU A 268 12.84 1.94 7.80
C GLU A 268 12.34 1.43 6.43
N GLU A 269 12.32 0.11 6.24
CA GLU A 269 11.74 -0.50 5.04
C GLU A 269 10.23 -0.25 4.97
N ALA A 270 9.56 -0.32 6.11
CA ALA A 270 8.13 -0.07 6.23
C ALA A 270 7.78 1.42 6.03
N LYS A 271 8.55 2.35 6.58
CA LYS A 271 8.36 3.80 6.34
C LYS A 271 8.50 4.14 4.85
N ARG A 272 9.48 3.55 4.14
CA ARG A 272 9.60 3.72 2.69
C ARG A 272 8.38 3.19 1.94
N ALA A 273 7.88 2.02 2.34
CA ALA A 273 6.67 1.44 1.77
C ALA A 273 5.43 2.32 2.02
N ALA A 274 5.32 2.92 3.22
CA ALA A 274 4.24 3.85 3.59
C ALA A 274 4.21 5.08 2.66
N VAL A 275 5.36 5.67 2.36
CA VAL A 275 5.48 6.78 1.38
C VAL A 275 5.00 6.33 -0.01
N CYS A 276 5.42 5.15 -0.46
CA CYS A 276 4.96 4.61 -1.74
C CYS A 276 3.45 4.33 -1.74
N ALA A 277 2.89 3.82 -0.64
CA ALA A 277 1.45 3.61 -0.47
C ALA A 277 0.67 4.93 -0.59
N ALA A 278 1.12 5.98 0.10
CA ALA A 278 0.49 7.29 0.08
C ALA A 278 0.49 7.91 -1.34
N ASN A 279 1.60 7.82 -2.06
CA ASN A 279 1.68 8.25 -3.46
C ASN A 279 0.70 7.46 -4.35
N ALA A 280 0.59 6.15 -4.15
CA ALA A 280 -0.36 5.32 -4.89
C ALA A 280 -1.82 5.67 -4.53
N ILE A 281 -2.12 6.03 -3.26
CA ILE A 281 -3.43 6.54 -2.84
C ILE A 281 -3.76 7.84 -3.58
N CYS A 282 -2.83 8.80 -3.63
CA CYS A 282 -3.00 10.02 -4.41
C CYS A 282 -3.27 9.70 -5.89
N ARG A 283 -2.53 8.75 -6.47
CA ARG A 283 -2.70 8.30 -7.86
C ARG A 283 -4.08 7.68 -8.10
N ALA A 284 -4.52 6.77 -7.23
CA ALA A 284 -5.76 6.02 -7.41
C ALA A 284 -7.02 6.86 -7.16
N PHE A 285 -6.99 7.77 -6.17
CA PHE A 285 -8.20 8.39 -5.63
C PHE A 285 -8.32 9.89 -5.84
N THR A 286 -7.39 10.55 -6.57
CA THR A 286 -7.56 11.95 -6.93
C THR A 286 -7.87 12.13 -8.42
N ARG A 287 -8.51 13.26 -8.79
CA ARG A 287 -8.74 13.59 -10.21
C ARG A 287 -7.42 13.76 -10.97
N ARG A 288 -6.41 14.39 -10.36
CA ARG A 288 -5.09 14.59 -10.97
C ARG A 288 -4.43 13.26 -11.28
N GLY A 289 -4.46 12.32 -10.32
CA GLY A 289 -3.91 10.98 -10.49
C GLY A 289 -4.51 10.24 -11.67
N ARG A 290 -5.83 10.31 -11.85
CA ARG A 290 -6.56 9.61 -12.92
C ARG A 290 -6.33 10.20 -14.30
N GLN A 291 -6.12 11.52 -14.42
CA GLN A 291 -5.89 12.20 -15.70
C GLN A 291 -4.51 11.95 -16.31
N THR A 292 -3.54 11.51 -15.50
CA THR A 292 -2.19 11.17 -15.97
C THR A 292 -2.07 9.70 -16.42
N ALA A 293 -3.12 8.89 -16.29
CA ALA A 293 -3.15 7.55 -16.87
C ALA A 293 -3.25 7.64 -18.40
N PRO A 294 -2.39 6.94 -19.16
CA PRO A 294 -2.60 6.82 -20.60
C PRO A 294 -3.95 6.12 -20.85
N ASP A 295 -4.76 6.69 -21.75
CA ASP A 295 -5.97 6.03 -22.26
C ASP A 295 -5.56 4.66 -22.83
N ARG A 296 -6.05 3.58 -22.25
CA ARG A 296 -5.87 2.21 -22.74
C ARG A 296 -7.08 1.79 -23.58
#